data_8c90d5d610e7ad648a0ffba085759dc4
#
_entry.id   8c90d5d610e7ad648a0ffba085759dc4
#
_cell.length_a   1.000
_cell.length_b   1.000
_cell.length_c   1.000
_cell.angle_alpha   90.00
_cell.angle_beta   90.00
_cell.angle_gamma   90.00
#
_symmetry.space_group_name_H-M   'P 1'
#
loop_
_entity.id
_entity.type
_entity.pdbx_description
1 polymer ?
#
loop_
_entity_poly.entity_id
_entity_poly.type
_entity_poly.pdbx_seq_one_letter_code
_entity_poly.pdbx_strand_id
1 'polypeptide(L)'
;EAKQCILLGMILWLLWNLILFSLKKRSGERLKKYGFKYLFCELLLVIYLCTILTITGIIRTDISTYVYSVPNMTSLLNIPFKGASIKMVILNYLLFAPYGFLIFILYGHKKKLSWKKAILIGFFTSLFIEIFQAFTGRLPEVDDLIANTAGFLVGYLTAQGFLELFDKKTYKYGIIRILSTVILFCISIFAL
;
A
#
# COMPACT_ATOMS: atom_id res chain seq x y z
N GLU A 1 9.49 3.61 18.15
CA GLU A 1 9.17 4.25 16.85
C GLU A 1 7.86 3.73 16.26
N ALA A 2 7.74 2.44 15.90
CA ALA A 2 6.53 1.88 15.30
C ALA A 2 5.26 2.12 16.15
N LYS A 3 5.33 1.89 17.46
CA LYS A 3 4.19 2.12 18.38
C LYS A 3 3.75 3.59 18.40
N GLN A 4 4.70 4.53 18.38
CA GLN A 4 4.41 5.97 18.38
C GLN A 4 3.79 6.41 17.05
N CYS A 5 4.32 5.92 15.92
CA CYS A 5 3.76 6.17 14.59
C CYS A 5 2.32 5.64 14.47
N ILE A 6 2.09 4.41 14.90
CA ILE A 6 0.76 3.80 14.89
C ILE A 6 -0.21 4.59 15.78
N LEU A 7 0.21 4.96 17.00
CA LEU A 7 -0.62 5.75 17.92
C LEU A 7 -0.99 7.11 17.30
N LEU A 8 -0.02 7.81 16.73
CA LEU A 8 -0.25 9.08 16.03
C LEU A 8 -1.21 8.91 14.86
N GLY A 9 -1.00 7.88 14.03
CA GLY A 9 -1.88 7.56 12.91
C GLY A 9 -3.32 7.28 13.35
N MET A 10 -3.51 6.55 14.44
CA MET A 10 -4.84 6.30 15.03
C MET A 10 -5.49 7.59 15.54
N ILE A 11 -4.73 8.47 16.20
CA ILE A 11 -5.23 9.77 16.68
C ILE A 11 -5.66 10.63 15.49
N LEU A 12 -4.82 10.76 14.47
CA LEU A 12 -5.13 11.53 13.26
C LEU A 12 -6.35 10.96 12.52
N TRP A 13 -6.49 9.64 12.45
CA TRP A 13 -7.67 8.98 11.88
C TRP A 13 -8.94 9.31 12.68
N LEU A 14 -8.88 9.26 14.01
CA LEU A 14 -10.02 9.64 14.87
C LEU A 14 -10.40 11.11 14.67
N LEU A 15 -9.42 12.02 14.69
CA LEU A 15 -9.66 13.45 14.48
C LEU A 15 -10.29 13.72 13.10
N TRP A 16 -9.79 13.07 12.05
CA TRP A 16 -10.34 13.17 10.69
C TRP A 16 -11.79 12.73 10.62
N ASN A 17 -12.11 11.58 11.23
CA ASN A 17 -13.49 11.08 11.27
C ASN A 17 -14.42 12.00 12.07
N LEU A 18 -13.95 12.60 13.17
CA LEU A 18 -14.70 13.59 13.94
C LEU A 18 -14.95 14.87 13.13
N ILE A 19 -13.95 15.36 12.40
CA ILE A 19 -14.10 16.53 11.52
C ILE A 19 -15.12 16.25 10.43
N LEU A 20 -15.01 15.10 9.73
CA LEU A 20 -15.96 14.71 8.69
C LEU A 20 -17.39 14.58 9.23
N PHE A 21 -17.55 14.02 10.42
CA PHE A 21 -18.84 13.91 11.10
C PHE A 21 -19.43 15.30 11.38
N SER A 22 -18.61 16.22 11.93
CA SER A 22 -19.03 17.57 12.25
C SER A 22 -19.42 18.37 11.01
N LEU A 23 -18.61 18.27 9.92
CA LEU A 23 -18.90 18.96 8.67
C LEU A 23 -20.21 18.45 8.02
N LYS A 24 -20.42 17.13 8.00
CA LYS A 24 -21.66 16.54 7.47
C LYS A 24 -22.88 16.90 8.29
N LYS A 25 -22.76 16.95 9.62
CA LYS A 25 -23.84 17.39 10.50
C LYS A 25 -24.20 18.84 10.23
N ARG A 26 -23.22 19.70 9.96
CA ARG A 26 -23.43 21.14 9.64
C ARG A 26 -24.07 21.36 8.28
N SER A 27 -23.76 20.52 7.28
CA SER A 27 -24.32 20.62 5.92
C SER A 27 -25.73 20.05 5.78
N GLY A 28 -26.33 19.51 6.85
CA GLY A 28 -27.65 18.88 6.80
C GLY A 28 -27.72 17.60 5.95
N GLU A 29 -26.58 17.09 5.48
CA GLU A 29 -26.52 15.84 4.75
C GLU A 29 -26.86 14.67 5.69
N ARG A 30 -27.75 13.77 5.23
CA ARG A 30 -27.99 12.50 5.95
C ARG A 30 -26.67 11.78 6.09
N LEU A 31 -26.20 11.61 7.33
CA LEU A 31 -25.04 10.80 7.66
C LEU A 31 -25.26 9.39 7.10
N LYS A 32 -24.68 9.11 5.93
CA LYS A 32 -24.54 7.72 5.51
C LYS A 32 -23.77 7.02 6.62
N LYS A 33 -24.46 6.16 7.37
CA LYS A 33 -23.86 5.37 8.44
C LYS A 33 -22.79 4.49 7.78
N TYR A 34 -21.53 4.91 7.86
CA TYR A 34 -20.42 4.04 7.45
C TYR A 34 -20.51 2.81 8.34
N GLY A 35 -20.77 1.64 7.73
CA GLY A 35 -20.89 0.43 8.51
C GLY A 35 -19.59 0.18 9.29
N PHE A 36 -19.68 -0.39 10.49
CA PHE A 36 -18.52 -0.72 11.34
C PHE A 36 -17.39 -1.40 10.55
N LYS A 37 -17.73 -2.30 9.63
CA LYS A 37 -16.77 -2.98 8.75
C LYS A 37 -15.91 -2.00 7.92
N TYR A 38 -16.50 -0.94 7.42
CA TYR A 38 -15.76 0.07 6.64
C TYR A 38 -14.77 0.84 7.51
N LEU A 39 -15.22 1.33 8.65
CA LEU A 39 -14.37 2.05 9.60
C LEU A 39 -13.23 1.17 10.13
N PHE A 40 -13.51 -0.10 10.39
CA PHE A 40 -12.50 -1.07 10.80
C PHE A 40 -11.43 -1.29 9.71
N CYS A 41 -11.83 -1.49 8.44
CA CYS A 41 -10.88 -1.62 7.34
C CYS A 41 -10.08 -0.33 7.11
N GLU A 42 -10.68 0.84 7.29
CA GLU A 42 -10.00 2.13 7.20
C GLU A 42 -8.95 2.29 8.31
N LEU A 43 -9.28 1.91 9.54
CA LEU A 43 -8.34 1.89 10.65
C LEU A 43 -7.18 0.91 10.39
N LEU A 44 -7.48 -0.31 9.90
CA LEU A 44 -6.44 -1.27 9.50
C LEU A 44 -5.52 -0.70 8.43
N LEU A 45 -6.07 0.01 7.45
CA LEU A 45 -5.26 0.66 6.42
C LEU A 45 -4.31 1.69 7.01
N VAL A 46 -4.78 2.53 7.95
CA VAL A 46 -3.94 3.55 8.61
C VAL A 46 -2.81 2.88 9.41
N ILE A 47 -3.15 1.87 10.22
CA ILE A 47 -2.15 1.11 10.99
C ILE A 47 -1.12 0.49 10.05
N TYR A 48 -1.58 -0.09 8.93
CA TYR A 48 -0.71 -0.74 7.96
C TYR A 48 0.21 0.25 7.23
N LEU A 49 -0.29 1.41 6.84
CA LEU A 49 0.53 2.48 6.26
C LEU A 49 1.60 2.97 7.24
N CYS A 50 1.25 3.17 8.52
CA CYS A 50 2.23 3.51 9.55
C CYS A 50 3.30 2.40 9.68
N THR A 51 2.92 1.14 9.57
CA THR A 51 3.85 0.00 9.59
C THR A 51 4.79 0.03 8.39
N ILE A 52 4.28 0.26 7.17
CA ILE A 52 5.10 0.42 5.97
C ILE A 52 6.13 1.55 6.18
N LEU A 53 5.68 2.75 6.56
CA LEU A 53 6.55 3.92 6.75
C LEU A 53 7.64 3.69 7.81
N THR A 54 7.35 2.86 8.82
CA THR A 54 8.34 2.50 9.85
C THR A 54 9.32 1.45 9.34
N ILE A 55 8.86 0.39 8.66
CA ILE A 55 9.71 -0.68 8.12
C ILE A 55 10.64 -0.13 7.03
N THR A 56 10.11 0.74 6.17
CA THR A 56 10.90 1.40 5.11
C THR A 56 11.89 2.44 5.65
N GLY A 57 11.82 2.76 6.95
CA GLY A 57 12.74 3.68 7.62
C GLY A 57 12.49 5.15 7.31
N ILE A 58 11.31 5.49 6.77
CA ILE A 58 10.92 6.88 6.56
C ILE A 58 10.70 7.58 7.89
N ILE A 59 10.02 6.91 8.84
CA ILE A 59 9.80 7.45 10.17
C ILE A 59 10.93 6.98 11.09
N ARG A 60 11.79 7.93 11.43
CA ARG A 60 12.88 7.76 12.39
C ARG A 60 12.73 8.80 13.49
N THR A 61 13.15 8.46 14.71
CA THR A 61 13.15 9.39 15.84
C THR A 61 14.32 10.38 15.79
N ASP A 62 15.35 10.05 15.04
CA ASP A 62 16.52 10.90 14.90
C ASP A 62 16.35 11.88 13.73
N ILE A 63 15.95 13.11 14.07
CA ILE A 63 15.78 14.21 13.12
C ILE A 63 17.11 14.57 12.44
N SER A 64 18.24 14.37 13.11
CA SER A 64 19.55 14.69 12.56
C SER A 64 19.84 13.93 11.25
N THR A 65 19.30 12.72 11.12
CA THR A 65 19.43 11.90 9.90
C THR A 65 18.83 12.62 8.67
N TYR A 66 17.71 13.32 8.83
CA TYR A 66 17.09 14.04 7.71
C TYR A 66 17.83 15.32 7.33
N VAL A 67 18.43 15.99 8.31
CA VAL A 67 19.08 17.30 8.09
C VAL A 67 20.43 17.16 7.40
N TYR A 68 21.17 16.07 7.70
CA TYR A 68 22.54 15.91 7.21
C TYR A 68 22.68 14.93 6.03
N SER A 69 21.60 14.25 5.63
CA SER A 69 21.65 13.35 4.49
C SER A 69 21.55 14.11 3.18
N VAL A 70 22.57 14.00 2.33
CA VAL A 70 22.49 14.47 0.94
C VAL A 70 21.73 13.42 0.13
N PRO A 71 20.61 13.79 -0.53
CA PRO A 71 19.85 12.84 -1.31
C PRO A 71 20.68 12.27 -2.46
N ASN A 72 20.76 10.95 -2.56
CA ASN A 72 21.41 10.27 -3.68
C ASN A 72 20.38 9.42 -4.43
N MET A 73 20.07 9.82 -5.66
CA MET A 73 19.07 9.18 -6.53
C MET A 73 19.71 8.32 -7.64
N THR A 74 21.03 8.19 -7.67
CA THR A 74 21.73 7.51 -8.77
C THR A 74 21.34 6.04 -8.91
N SER A 75 21.02 5.38 -7.81
CA SER A 75 20.61 3.97 -7.77
C SER A 75 19.27 3.69 -8.46
N LEU A 76 18.38 4.69 -8.59
CA LEU A 76 17.16 4.57 -9.40
C LEU A 76 17.43 4.43 -10.91
N LEU A 77 18.66 4.74 -11.35
CA LEU A 77 19.07 4.59 -12.74
C LEU A 77 19.77 3.26 -13.02
N ASN A 78 19.90 2.40 -12.02
CA ASN A 78 20.51 1.08 -12.16
C ASN A 78 19.63 0.15 -13.03
N ILE A 79 20.29 -0.85 -13.62
CA ILE A 79 19.59 -1.91 -14.34
C ILE A 79 18.79 -2.71 -13.32
N PRO A 80 17.45 -2.85 -13.49
CA PRO A 80 16.63 -3.59 -12.56
C PRO A 80 17.15 -5.00 -12.32
N PHE A 81 17.12 -5.42 -11.06
CA PHE A 81 17.49 -6.75 -10.56
C PHE A 81 18.96 -7.16 -10.76
N LYS A 82 19.80 -6.30 -11.28
CA LYS A 82 21.23 -6.59 -11.41
C LYS A 82 21.93 -6.46 -10.05
N GLY A 83 22.17 -7.62 -9.40
CA GLY A 83 22.78 -7.68 -8.08
C GLY A 83 21.80 -7.48 -6.92
N ALA A 84 20.49 -7.46 -7.19
CA ALA A 84 19.47 -7.35 -6.18
C ALA A 84 19.45 -8.58 -5.26
N SER A 85 19.13 -8.34 -3.99
CA SER A 85 18.87 -9.44 -3.06
C SER A 85 17.44 -9.96 -3.28
N ILE A 86 17.30 -11.19 -3.80
CA ILE A 86 16.00 -11.85 -3.99
C ILE A 86 15.15 -11.80 -2.71
N LYS A 87 15.79 -11.98 -1.54
CA LYS A 87 15.10 -11.88 -0.26
C LYS A 87 14.46 -10.51 -0.05
N MET A 88 15.17 -9.41 -0.36
CA MET A 88 14.66 -8.05 -0.19
C MET A 88 13.52 -7.77 -1.16
N VAL A 89 13.66 -8.19 -2.41
CA VAL A 89 12.60 -8.05 -3.43
C VAL A 89 11.31 -8.77 -2.99
N ILE A 90 11.42 -10.01 -2.49
CA ILE A 90 10.27 -10.75 -1.96
C ILE A 90 9.66 -10.05 -0.74
N LEU A 91 10.46 -9.55 0.17
CA LEU A 91 9.98 -8.84 1.36
C LEU A 91 9.21 -7.56 0.99
N ASN A 92 9.73 -6.77 0.06
CA ASN A 92 9.07 -5.56 -0.43
C ASN A 92 7.76 -5.87 -1.14
N TYR A 93 7.76 -6.91 -1.99
CA TYR A 93 6.56 -7.41 -2.64
C TYR A 93 5.48 -7.82 -1.60
N LEU A 94 5.85 -8.62 -0.59
CA LEU A 94 4.96 -9.06 0.47
C LEU A 94 4.48 -7.91 1.36
N LEU A 95 5.33 -6.90 1.56
CA LEU A 95 4.99 -5.69 2.33
C LEU A 95 3.89 -4.87 1.64
N PHE A 96 3.83 -4.85 0.31
CA PHE A 96 2.82 -4.05 -0.41
C PHE A 96 1.53 -4.81 -0.75
N ALA A 97 1.53 -6.14 -0.71
CA ALA A 97 0.35 -6.93 -1.04
C ALA A 97 -0.86 -6.67 -0.11
N PRO A 98 -0.73 -6.65 1.24
CA PRO A 98 -1.86 -6.30 2.10
C PRO A 98 -2.34 -4.85 1.91
N TYR A 99 -1.46 -3.92 1.54
CA TYR A 99 -1.84 -2.54 1.22
C TYR A 99 -2.78 -2.50 0.01
N GLY A 100 -2.41 -3.17 -1.09
CA GLY A 100 -3.27 -3.28 -2.28
C GLY A 100 -4.60 -3.95 -1.98
N PHE A 101 -4.59 -5.01 -1.15
CA PHE A 101 -5.79 -5.71 -0.71
C PHE A 101 -6.75 -4.77 0.03
N LEU A 102 -6.27 -4.02 1.02
CA LEU A 102 -7.08 -3.06 1.79
C LEU A 102 -7.63 -1.93 0.92
N ILE A 103 -6.84 -1.40 -0.02
CA ILE A 103 -7.30 -0.38 -0.97
C ILE A 103 -8.44 -0.91 -1.83
N PHE A 104 -8.38 -2.17 -2.28
CA PHE A 104 -9.50 -2.75 -3.04
C PHE A 104 -10.77 -2.86 -2.18
N ILE A 105 -10.68 -3.38 -0.96
CA ILE A 105 -11.82 -3.53 -0.06
C ILE A 105 -12.50 -2.17 0.21
N LEU A 106 -11.71 -1.12 0.42
CA LEU A 106 -12.23 0.21 0.73
C LEU A 106 -12.76 0.96 -0.49
N TYR A 107 -12.05 0.90 -1.61
CA TYR A 107 -12.30 1.78 -2.75
C TYR A 107 -12.57 1.04 -4.06
N GLY A 108 -12.03 -0.16 -4.25
CA GLY A 108 -12.10 -0.89 -5.50
C GLY A 108 -13.52 -1.29 -5.86
N HIS A 109 -14.24 -1.89 -4.93
CA HIS A 109 -15.59 -2.38 -5.14
C HIS A 109 -16.61 -1.24 -5.34
N LYS A 110 -16.58 -0.21 -4.49
CA LYS A 110 -17.54 0.89 -4.51
C LYS A 110 -17.30 1.90 -5.62
N LYS A 111 -16.04 2.22 -5.91
CA LYS A 111 -15.64 3.29 -6.86
C LYS A 111 -15.22 2.74 -8.22
N LYS A 112 -15.36 1.43 -8.46
CA LYS A 112 -14.91 0.76 -9.71
C LYS A 112 -13.48 1.17 -10.08
N LEU A 113 -12.58 1.16 -9.11
CA LEU A 113 -11.18 1.45 -9.33
C LEU A 113 -10.61 0.39 -10.28
N SER A 114 -10.15 0.80 -11.46
CA SER A 114 -9.58 -0.12 -12.43
C SER A 114 -8.17 -0.59 -12.01
N TRP A 115 -7.75 -1.77 -12.48
CA TRP A 115 -6.41 -2.28 -12.23
C TRP A 115 -5.30 -1.31 -12.69
N LYS A 116 -5.52 -0.54 -13.77
CA LYS A 116 -4.60 0.51 -14.23
C LYS A 116 -4.41 1.62 -13.18
N LYS A 117 -5.50 2.06 -12.56
CA LYS A 117 -5.43 3.04 -11.47
C LYS A 117 -4.78 2.44 -10.21
N ALA A 118 -5.00 1.15 -9.96
CA ALA A 118 -4.33 0.45 -8.87
C ALA A 118 -2.81 0.43 -9.06
N ILE A 119 -2.31 0.13 -10.26
CA ILE A 119 -0.88 0.24 -10.58
C ILE A 119 -0.34 1.65 -10.28
N LEU A 120 -1.05 2.70 -10.72
CA LEU A 120 -0.62 4.07 -10.47
C LEU A 120 -0.56 4.39 -8.97
N ILE A 121 -1.52 3.91 -8.18
CA ILE A 121 -1.50 4.12 -6.72
C ILE A 121 -0.28 3.41 -6.11
N GLY A 122 -0.06 2.13 -6.45
CA GLY A 122 1.10 1.37 -5.98
C GLY A 122 2.41 2.02 -6.37
N PHE A 123 2.55 2.41 -7.65
CA PHE A 123 3.73 3.06 -8.19
C PHE A 123 4.04 4.39 -7.49
N PHE A 124 3.07 5.30 -7.41
CA PHE A 124 3.31 6.60 -6.78
C PHE A 124 3.55 6.51 -5.28
N THR A 125 2.90 5.55 -4.59
CA THR A 125 3.18 5.31 -3.17
C THR A 125 4.61 4.78 -2.99
N SER A 126 5.03 3.83 -3.81
CA SER A 126 6.40 3.30 -3.76
C SER A 126 7.42 4.36 -4.12
N LEU A 127 7.19 5.11 -5.21
CA LEU A 127 8.09 6.20 -5.61
C LEU A 127 8.23 7.26 -4.50
N PHE A 128 7.14 7.60 -3.83
CA PHE A 128 7.18 8.50 -2.68
C PHE A 128 8.09 7.94 -1.58
N ILE A 129 7.98 6.65 -1.27
CA ILE A 129 8.82 5.99 -0.26
C ILE A 129 10.29 6.05 -0.68
N GLU A 130 10.62 5.69 -1.92
CA GLU A 130 12.00 5.70 -2.43
C GLU A 130 12.61 7.11 -2.38
N ILE A 131 11.85 8.14 -2.78
CA ILE A 131 12.30 9.53 -2.69
C ILE A 131 12.60 9.91 -1.23
N PHE A 132 11.72 9.58 -0.29
CA PHE A 132 11.95 9.90 1.12
C PHE A 132 13.10 9.11 1.73
N GLN A 133 13.32 7.86 1.30
CA GLN A 133 14.46 7.06 1.74
C GLN A 133 15.79 7.73 1.38
N ALA A 134 15.89 8.39 0.22
CA ALA A 134 17.08 9.15 -0.14
C ALA A 134 17.45 10.24 0.87
N PHE A 135 16.45 10.85 1.53
CA PHE A 135 16.67 11.84 2.59
C PHE A 135 16.99 11.22 3.95
N THR A 136 16.78 9.91 4.12
CA THR A 136 17.11 9.20 5.37
C THR A 136 18.43 8.45 5.32
N GLY A 137 19.26 8.72 4.30
CA GLY A 137 20.57 8.09 4.11
C GLY A 137 20.48 6.65 3.59
N ARG A 138 19.31 6.21 3.09
CA ARG A 138 19.15 4.96 2.35
C ARG A 138 19.25 5.24 0.86
N LEU A 139 19.74 4.27 0.12
CA LEU A 139 19.74 4.36 -1.34
C LEU A 139 18.36 3.92 -1.86
N PRO A 140 17.66 4.76 -2.63
CA PRO A 140 16.42 4.36 -3.28
C PRO A 140 16.75 3.36 -4.39
N GLU A 141 15.99 2.27 -4.48
CA GLU A 141 16.26 1.18 -5.43
C GLU A 141 15.12 1.00 -6.42
N VAL A 142 15.46 0.90 -7.71
CA VAL A 142 14.46 0.62 -8.77
C VAL A 142 13.78 -0.73 -8.56
N ASP A 143 14.48 -1.70 -7.98
CA ASP A 143 13.99 -3.04 -7.68
C ASP A 143 12.86 -2.99 -6.64
N ASP A 144 13.03 -2.16 -5.61
CA ASP A 144 12.03 -1.92 -4.58
C ASP A 144 10.79 -1.24 -5.16
N LEU A 145 10.98 -0.25 -6.06
CA LEU A 145 9.87 0.41 -6.76
C LEU A 145 9.03 -0.59 -7.56
N ILE A 146 9.69 -1.50 -8.28
CA ILE A 146 9.01 -2.54 -9.08
C ILE A 146 8.34 -3.56 -8.17
N ALA A 147 9.05 -4.08 -7.16
CA ALA A 147 8.56 -5.10 -6.25
C ALA A 147 7.33 -4.61 -5.45
N ASN A 148 7.41 -3.40 -4.91
CA ASN A 148 6.32 -2.76 -4.18
C ASN A 148 5.08 -2.57 -5.06
N THR A 149 5.26 -2.08 -6.29
CA THR A 149 4.17 -1.86 -7.25
C THR A 149 3.51 -3.18 -7.63
N ALA A 150 4.31 -4.22 -7.92
CA ALA A 150 3.82 -5.55 -8.26
C ALA A 150 3.08 -6.19 -7.07
N GLY A 151 3.64 -6.11 -5.87
CA GLY A 151 3.00 -6.59 -4.64
C GLY A 151 1.64 -5.92 -4.40
N PHE A 152 1.58 -4.60 -4.54
CA PHE A 152 0.32 -3.84 -4.44
C PHE A 152 -0.72 -4.35 -5.44
N LEU A 153 -0.34 -4.52 -6.72
CA LEU A 153 -1.26 -4.97 -7.76
C LEU A 153 -1.78 -6.38 -7.47
N VAL A 154 -0.91 -7.30 -7.05
CA VAL A 154 -1.31 -8.66 -6.70
C VAL A 154 -2.26 -8.67 -5.51
N GLY A 155 -1.98 -7.92 -4.46
CA GLY A 155 -2.90 -7.77 -3.34
C GLY A 155 -4.26 -7.23 -3.76
N TYR A 156 -4.28 -6.21 -4.62
CA TYR A 156 -5.50 -5.61 -5.19
C TYR A 156 -6.31 -6.65 -5.99
N LEU A 157 -5.67 -7.39 -6.90
CA LEU A 157 -6.33 -8.41 -7.72
C LEU A 157 -6.80 -9.61 -6.90
N THR A 158 -6.04 -10.01 -5.87
CA THR A 158 -6.43 -11.08 -4.93
C THR A 158 -7.71 -10.68 -4.17
N ALA A 159 -7.80 -9.46 -3.67
CA ALA A 159 -9.01 -8.97 -2.99
C ALA A 159 -10.21 -8.93 -3.93
N GLN A 160 -9.99 -8.52 -5.18
CA GLN A 160 -11.04 -8.53 -6.20
C GLN A 160 -11.53 -9.96 -6.47
N GLY A 161 -10.61 -10.89 -6.72
CA GLY A 161 -10.95 -12.29 -6.95
C GLY A 161 -11.66 -12.92 -5.77
N PHE A 162 -11.20 -12.60 -4.54
CA PHE A 162 -11.84 -13.08 -3.31
C PHE A 162 -13.30 -12.64 -3.21
N LEU A 163 -13.61 -11.35 -3.47
CA LEU A 163 -15.00 -10.88 -3.44
C LEU A 163 -15.84 -11.51 -4.56
N GLU A 164 -15.27 -11.69 -5.76
CA GLU A 164 -15.94 -12.34 -6.88
C GLU A 164 -16.31 -13.82 -6.59
N LEU A 165 -15.57 -14.52 -5.72
CA LEU A 165 -15.90 -15.90 -5.30
C LEU A 165 -17.23 -15.99 -4.54
N PHE A 166 -17.60 -14.96 -3.78
CA PHE A 166 -18.84 -14.94 -2.99
C PHE A 166 -20.06 -14.46 -3.79
N ASP A 167 -19.86 -13.99 -5.02
CA ASP A 167 -20.95 -13.62 -5.91
C ASP A 167 -21.26 -14.76 -6.88
N LYS A 168 -22.47 -15.32 -6.80
CA LYS A 168 -22.92 -16.43 -7.66
C LYS A 168 -22.78 -16.15 -9.16
N LYS A 169 -22.85 -14.88 -9.59
CA LYS A 169 -22.73 -14.48 -10.99
C LYS A 169 -21.29 -14.42 -11.47
N THR A 170 -20.36 -14.12 -10.58
CA THR A 170 -18.94 -13.85 -10.90
C THR A 170 -17.98 -14.89 -10.37
N TYR A 171 -18.47 -15.94 -9.68
CA TYR A 171 -17.67 -16.99 -9.05
C TYR A 171 -16.57 -17.56 -9.94
N LYS A 172 -16.89 -17.89 -11.20
CA LYS A 172 -15.90 -18.44 -12.16
C LYS A 172 -14.77 -17.46 -12.43
N TYR A 173 -15.09 -16.16 -12.54
CA TYR A 173 -14.08 -15.10 -12.75
C TYR A 173 -13.20 -14.93 -11.51
N GLY A 174 -13.77 -15.06 -10.31
CA GLY A 174 -13.04 -15.03 -9.05
C GLY A 174 -11.97 -16.11 -8.97
N ILE A 175 -12.30 -17.36 -9.33
CA ILE A 175 -11.33 -18.48 -9.39
C ILE A 175 -10.22 -18.16 -10.38
N ILE A 176 -10.57 -17.77 -11.62
CA ILE A 176 -9.59 -17.46 -12.66
C ILE A 176 -8.66 -16.34 -12.21
N ARG A 177 -9.19 -15.31 -11.56
CA ARG A 177 -8.41 -14.16 -11.09
C ARG A 177 -7.43 -14.56 -9.99
N ILE A 178 -7.86 -15.35 -9.00
CA ILE A 178 -6.96 -15.84 -7.95
C ILE A 178 -5.86 -16.73 -8.53
N LEU A 179 -6.21 -17.66 -9.43
CA LEU A 179 -5.22 -18.51 -10.08
C LEU A 179 -4.22 -17.68 -10.89
N SER A 180 -4.68 -16.69 -11.67
CA SER A 180 -3.78 -15.84 -12.45
C SER A 180 -2.89 -14.96 -11.56
N THR A 181 -3.37 -14.49 -10.39
CA THR A 181 -2.52 -13.77 -9.44
C THR A 181 -1.47 -14.66 -8.78
N VAL A 182 -1.80 -15.92 -8.48
CA VAL A 182 -0.81 -16.89 -7.98
C VAL A 182 0.24 -17.19 -9.06
N ILE A 183 -0.18 -17.37 -10.31
CA ILE A 183 0.75 -17.59 -11.43
C ILE A 183 1.66 -16.37 -11.63
N LEU A 184 1.12 -15.16 -11.61
CA LEU A 184 1.91 -13.92 -11.71
C LEU A 184 2.93 -13.80 -10.57
N PHE A 185 2.52 -14.17 -9.35
CA PHE A 185 3.42 -14.21 -8.20
C PHE A 185 4.57 -15.21 -8.43
N CYS A 186 4.26 -16.43 -8.83
CA CYS A 186 5.28 -17.44 -9.14
C CYS A 186 6.23 -16.95 -10.24
N ILE A 187 5.68 -16.42 -11.35
CA ILE A 187 6.52 -15.90 -12.45
C ILE A 187 7.43 -14.78 -11.95
N SER A 188 6.92 -13.86 -11.12
CA SER A 188 7.73 -12.76 -10.58
C SER A 188 8.90 -13.25 -9.72
N ILE A 189 8.73 -14.35 -8.98
CA ILE A 189 9.82 -14.97 -8.19
C ILE A 189 10.84 -15.70 -9.08
N PHE A 190 10.38 -16.39 -10.13
CA PHE A 190 11.27 -17.16 -11.02
C PHE A 190 11.97 -16.29 -12.07
N ALA A 191 11.50 -15.06 -12.31
CA ALA A 191 12.13 -14.10 -13.22
C ALA A 191 13.24 -13.27 -12.56
N LEU A 192 13.43 -13.42 -11.24
CA LEU A 192 14.48 -12.82 -10.43
C LEU A 192 15.68 -13.75 -10.28
#